data_427be31d24ff24ee970807bd6e324c24
#
_entry.id   427be31d24ff24ee970807bd6e324c24
#
_cell.length_a   1.000
_cell.length_b   1.000
_cell.length_c   1.000
_cell.angle_alpha   90.00
_cell.angle_beta   90.00
_cell.angle_gamma   90.00
#
_symmetry.space_group_name_H-M   'P 1'
#
loop_
_entity.id
_entity.type
_entity.pdbx_description
1 polymer ?
#
loop_
_entity_poly.entity_id
_entity_poly.type
_entity_poly.pdbx_seq_one_letter_code
_entity_poly.pdbx_strand_id
1 'polypeptide(L)'
;MLSPLLRRYTWNSTWLYNVRIFIALCGTAALPWWLNDVKLTIPLTLGVVAGALADLDDRLAGRLRNLVITLVCFFIASASVELLFPWPWLFALGLTLSTSGFILLGGLGQRYATIAFGALLIAIYTMLGVSLYDQWYQQPVLLMLGAIWYNLLTLTGHLIFPVRPLQDNLARSFEQLAHYLELKSRLFDPDIEEESQAPLYDLALANGQLVATLNQTKASLLTRLRGDRGQRGTRRTLHYYFAAQDIHERASSSHVQYAALREKFRYSDVMFRFQRLLSMQSQACQQLSRSILLRTPYQHDPRFERVFSHLDAALDRVQASGTSQEHIKAL
;
A
#
# COMPACT_ATOMS: atom_id res chain seq x y z
N MET A 1 1.14 -3.21 31.16
CA MET A 1 2.10 -3.04 30.03
C MET A 1 1.95 -4.23 29.11
N LEU A 2 1.46 -4.04 27.90
CA LEU A 2 1.36 -5.11 26.88
C LEU A 2 2.77 -5.54 26.48
N SER A 3 3.00 -6.85 26.38
CA SER A 3 4.29 -7.42 25.99
C SER A 3 4.72 -6.88 24.62
N PRO A 4 6.03 -6.72 24.32
CA PRO A 4 6.51 -6.18 23.02
C PRO A 4 6.03 -7.01 21.82
N LEU A 5 5.76 -8.31 22.01
CA LEU A 5 5.19 -9.18 20.99
C LEU A 5 3.74 -8.81 20.66
N LEU A 6 2.90 -8.59 21.69
CA LEU A 6 1.52 -8.12 21.47
C LEU A 6 1.50 -6.74 20.82
N ARG A 7 2.41 -5.85 21.19
CA ARG A 7 2.59 -4.56 20.50
C ARG A 7 2.87 -4.74 19.01
N ARG A 8 3.70 -5.67 18.62
CA ARG A 8 4.05 -5.92 17.21
C ARG A 8 2.87 -6.42 16.40
N TYR A 9 2.02 -7.29 16.95
CA TYR A 9 0.85 -7.85 16.26
C TYR A 9 -0.37 -6.92 16.28
N THR A 10 -0.71 -6.34 17.42
CA THR A 10 -1.88 -5.43 17.56
C THR A 10 -1.69 -4.11 16.82
N TRP A 11 -0.46 -3.86 16.31
CA TRP A 11 -0.10 -2.61 15.66
C TRP A 11 0.11 -2.73 14.16
N ASN A 12 -0.04 -3.88 13.56
CA ASN A 12 0.02 -4.07 12.10
C ASN A 12 -1.35 -3.69 11.48
N SER A 13 -1.35 -2.82 10.43
CA SER A 13 -2.59 -2.42 9.73
C SER A 13 -3.29 -3.60 9.08
N THR A 14 -2.54 -4.55 8.56
CA THR A 14 -3.09 -5.78 7.95
C THR A 14 -3.84 -6.62 8.99
N TRP A 15 -3.30 -6.74 10.20
CA TRP A 15 -3.96 -7.45 11.30
C TRP A 15 -5.26 -6.75 11.73
N LEU A 16 -5.21 -5.42 11.89
CA LEU A 16 -6.39 -4.62 12.22
C LEU A 16 -7.47 -4.72 11.12
N TYR A 17 -7.05 -4.75 9.86
CA TYR A 17 -7.95 -4.95 8.72
C TYR A 17 -8.61 -6.34 8.79
N ASN A 18 -7.85 -7.40 9.02
CA ASN A 18 -8.38 -8.77 9.13
C ASN A 18 -9.32 -8.93 10.32
N VAL A 19 -8.98 -8.37 11.48
CA VAL A 19 -9.85 -8.38 12.67
C VAL A 19 -11.16 -7.63 12.40
N ARG A 20 -11.09 -6.50 11.72
CA ARG A 20 -12.27 -5.72 11.33
C ARG A 20 -13.19 -6.51 10.40
N ILE A 21 -12.64 -7.17 9.37
CA ILE A 21 -13.41 -8.04 8.48
C ILE A 21 -14.02 -9.19 9.28
N PHE A 22 -13.24 -9.82 10.15
CA PHE A 22 -13.74 -10.92 10.99
C PHE A 22 -14.92 -10.47 11.86
N ILE A 23 -14.81 -9.33 12.56
CA ILE A 23 -15.90 -8.77 13.37
C ILE A 23 -17.12 -8.44 12.49
N ALA A 24 -16.88 -7.88 11.30
CA ALA A 24 -17.96 -7.55 10.37
C ALA A 24 -18.73 -8.80 9.92
N LEU A 25 -18.02 -9.86 9.55
CA LEU A 25 -18.62 -11.12 9.11
C LEU A 25 -19.31 -11.86 10.28
N CYS A 26 -18.70 -11.89 11.45
CA CYS A 26 -19.33 -12.46 12.65
C CYS A 26 -20.63 -11.74 13.00
N GLY A 27 -20.66 -10.41 12.92
CA GLY A 27 -21.87 -9.63 13.20
C GLY A 27 -23.01 -9.91 12.21
N THR A 28 -22.70 -10.04 10.92
CA THR A 28 -23.69 -10.37 9.87
C THR A 28 -24.14 -11.82 9.87
N ALA A 29 -23.40 -12.73 10.50
CA ALA A 29 -23.81 -14.10 10.70
C ALA A 29 -24.60 -14.29 12.02
N ALA A 30 -24.15 -13.67 13.10
CA ALA A 30 -24.74 -13.82 14.43
C ALA A 30 -26.12 -13.18 14.56
N LEU A 31 -26.32 -12.01 13.95
CA LEU A 31 -27.60 -11.28 14.03
C LEU A 31 -28.77 -12.06 13.38
N PRO A 32 -28.69 -12.56 12.13
CA PRO A 32 -29.74 -13.36 11.51
C PRO A 32 -29.97 -14.69 12.23
N TRP A 33 -28.90 -15.29 12.76
CA TRP A 33 -29.01 -16.52 13.54
C TRP A 33 -29.82 -16.29 14.83
N TRP A 34 -29.57 -15.17 15.51
CA TRP A 34 -30.33 -14.78 16.70
C TRP A 34 -31.78 -14.43 16.38
N LEU A 35 -32.06 -13.82 15.21
CA LEU A 35 -33.41 -13.52 14.73
C LEU A 35 -34.13 -14.75 14.15
N ASN A 36 -33.48 -15.91 14.12
CA ASN A 36 -33.97 -17.14 13.55
C ASN A 36 -34.37 -17.07 12.06
N ASP A 37 -33.73 -16.12 11.32
CA ASP A 37 -33.92 -15.91 9.88
C ASP A 37 -32.57 -15.96 9.13
N VAL A 38 -32.14 -17.19 8.84
CA VAL A 38 -30.86 -17.48 8.19
C VAL A 38 -30.76 -16.88 6.77
N LYS A 39 -31.90 -16.62 6.10
CA LYS A 39 -31.94 -16.05 4.76
C LYS A 39 -31.29 -14.67 4.70
N LEU A 40 -31.34 -13.89 5.79
CA LEU A 40 -30.72 -12.57 5.88
C LEU A 40 -29.19 -12.62 5.88
N THR A 41 -28.57 -13.75 6.26
CA THR A 41 -27.13 -13.89 6.39
C THR A 41 -26.41 -13.66 5.07
N ILE A 42 -26.91 -14.23 3.98
CA ILE A 42 -26.28 -14.19 2.66
C ILE A 42 -26.10 -12.74 2.16
N PRO A 43 -27.18 -11.95 2.00
CA PRO A 43 -27.02 -10.58 1.46
C PRO A 43 -26.28 -9.65 2.41
N LEU A 44 -26.45 -9.78 3.73
CA LEU A 44 -25.68 -8.99 4.70
C LEU A 44 -24.18 -9.25 4.59
N THR A 45 -23.80 -10.52 4.51
CA THR A 45 -22.39 -10.93 4.38
C THR A 45 -21.78 -10.47 3.06
N LEU A 46 -22.52 -10.64 1.96
CA LEU A 46 -22.09 -10.18 0.63
C LEU A 46 -21.96 -8.65 0.57
N GLY A 47 -22.86 -7.93 1.25
CA GLY A 47 -22.76 -6.47 1.42
C GLY A 47 -21.49 -6.04 2.17
N VAL A 48 -21.11 -6.77 3.24
CA VAL A 48 -19.81 -6.56 3.95
C VAL A 48 -18.64 -6.77 3.02
N VAL A 49 -18.63 -7.86 2.24
CA VAL A 49 -17.52 -8.16 1.31
C VAL A 49 -17.39 -7.08 0.24
N ALA A 50 -18.50 -6.68 -0.40
CA ALA A 50 -18.49 -5.62 -1.40
C ALA A 50 -18.05 -4.26 -0.80
N GLY A 51 -18.52 -3.93 0.41
CA GLY A 51 -18.11 -2.73 1.14
C GLY A 51 -16.63 -2.74 1.50
N ALA A 52 -16.08 -3.90 1.86
CA ALA A 52 -14.66 -4.06 2.16
C ALA A 52 -13.77 -3.87 0.93
N LEU A 53 -14.21 -4.33 -0.24
CA LEU A 53 -13.49 -4.15 -1.50
C LEU A 53 -13.55 -2.71 -2.02
N ALA A 54 -14.62 -1.97 -1.69
CA ALA A 54 -14.76 -0.55 -2.02
C ALA A 54 -14.08 0.40 -1.01
N ASP A 55 -13.54 -0.13 0.12
CA ASP A 55 -12.92 0.69 1.16
C ASP A 55 -11.57 1.27 0.69
N LEU A 56 -11.41 2.58 0.86
CA LEU A 56 -10.20 3.32 0.56
C LEU A 56 -9.78 4.15 1.77
N ASP A 57 -8.47 4.26 1.97
CA ASP A 57 -7.93 5.14 3.00
C ASP A 57 -8.06 6.60 2.60
N ASP A 58 -8.94 7.33 3.31
CA ASP A 58 -9.19 8.74 3.10
C ASP A 58 -9.49 9.43 4.46
N ARG A 59 -9.51 10.77 4.45
CA ARG A 59 -9.97 11.57 5.59
C ARG A 59 -11.45 11.33 5.87
N LEU A 60 -11.94 11.65 7.09
CA LEU A 60 -13.33 11.44 7.50
C LEU A 60 -14.37 11.92 6.48
N ALA A 61 -14.24 13.17 6.02
CA ALA A 61 -15.16 13.74 5.04
C ALA A 61 -15.09 13.01 3.68
N GLY A 62 -13.90 12.55 3.27
CA GLY A 62 -13.72 11.74 2.09
C GLY A 62 -14.34 10.35 2.24
N ARG A 63 -14.19 9.70 3.39
CA ARG A 63 -14.81 8.41 3.72
C ARG A 63 -16.34 8.50 3.70
N LEU A 64 -16.91 9.55 4.30
CA LEU A 64 -18.36 9.75 4.31
C LEU A 64 -18.90 9.97 2.89
N ARG A 65 -18.22 10.81 2.08
CA ARG A 65 -18.58 11.00 0.68
C ARG A 65 -18.48 9.71 -0.13
N ASN A 66 -17.42 8.93 0.08
CA ASN A 66 -17.23 7.64 -0.58
C ASN A 66 -18.33 6.66 -0.18
N LEU A 67 -18.69 6.61 1.11
CA LEU A 67 -19.79 5.78 1.59
C LEU A 67 -21.09 6.11 0.86
N VAL A 68 -21.45 7.39 0.76
CA VAL A 68 -22.68 7.81 0.06
C VAL A 68 -22.63 7.39 -1.42
N ILE A 69 -21.54 7.65 -2.12
CA ILE A 69 -21.38 7.27 -3.54
C ILE A 69 -21.46 5.73 -3.67
N THR A 70 -20.78 4.98 -2.80
CA THR A 70 -20.80 3.52 -2.81
C THR A 70 -22.22 2.98 -2.61
N LEU A 71 -22.98 3.50 -1.64
CA LEU A 71 -24.33 3.08 -1.37
C LEU A 71 -25.27 3.40 -2.56
N VAL A 72 -25.12 4.57 -3.18
CA VAL A 72 -25.89 4.92 -4.38
C VAL A 72 -25.56 3.96 -5.53
N CYS A 73 -24.29 3.70 -5.80
CA CYS A 73 -23.88 2.76 -6.84
C CYS A 73 -24.37 1.33 -6.55
N PHE A 74 -24.27 0.88 -5.31
CA PHE A 74 -24.75 -0.45 -4.90
C PHE A 74 -26.27 -0.58 -5.03
N PHE A 75 -27.00 0.47 -4.64
CA PHE A 75 -28.45 0.50 -4.80
C PHE A 75 -28.85 0.45 -6.28
N ILE A 76 -28.24 1.27 -7.14
CA ILE A 76 -28.51 1.28 -8.58
C ILE A 76 -28.18 -0.10 -9.18
N ALA A 77 -27.04 -0.68 -8.84
CA ALA A 77 -26.61 -1.98 -9.34
C ALA A 77 -27.60 -3.09 -8.94
N SER A 78 -27.98 -3.15 -7.66
CA SER A 78 -28.88 -4.19 -7.14
C SER A 78 -30.34 -3.98 -7.62
N ALA A 79 -30.87 -2.76 -7.51
CA ALA A 79 -32.24 -2.48 -7.94
C ALA A 79 -32.45 -2.68 -9.45
N SER A 80 -31.45 -2.34 -10.28
CA SER A 80 -31.53 -2.59 -11.72
C SER A 80 -31.61 -4.08 -12.04
N VAL A 81 -30.89 -4.93 -11.30
CA VAL A 81 -31.00 -6.38 -11.46
C VAL A 81 -32.41 -6.87 -11.07
N GLU A 82 -32.86 -6.54 -9.87
CA GLU A 82 -34.18 -6.99 -9.37
C GLU A 82 -35.33 -6.58 -10.28
N LEU A 83 -35.33 -5.32 -10.76
CA LEU A 83 -36.42 -4.79 -11.59
C LEU A 83 -36.41 -5.30 -13.03
N LEU A 84 -35.21 -5.57 -13.60
CA LEU A 84 -35.06 -5.96 -15.00
C LEU A 84 -35.02 -7.48 -15.20
N PHE A 85 -34.67 -8.24 -14.16
CA PHE A 85 -34.51 -9.69 -14.24
C PHE A 85 -35.70 -10.44 -14.86
N PRO A 86 -36.97 -10.08 -14.59
CA PRO A 86 -38.13 -10.75 -15.21
C PRO A 86 -38.20 -10.60 -16.73
N TRP A 87 -37.47 -9.62 -17.31
CA TRP A 87 -37.52 -9.30 -18.73
C TRP A 87 -36.14 -9.54 -19.38
N PRO A 88 -35.87 -10.73 -19.97
CA PRO A 88 -34.54 -11.13 -20.41
C PRO A 88 -33.82 -10.12 -21.32
N TRP A 89 -34.54 -9.52 -22.27
CA TRP A 89 -33.95 -8.54 -23.20
C TRP A 89 -33.63 -7.19 -22.53
N LEU A 90 -34.57 -6.72 -21.69
CA LEU A 90 -34.32 -5.49 -20.90
C LEU A 90 -33.22 -5.70 -19.87
N PHE A 91 -33.14 -6.88 -19.27
CA PHE A 91 -32.09 -7.26 -18.36
C PHE A 91 -30.74 -7.27 -19.05
N ALA A 92 -30.61 -7.89 -20.23
CA ALA A 92 -29.37 -7.91 -21.00
C ALA A 92 -28.92 -6.49 -21.39
N LEU A 93 -29.83 -5.64 -21.83
CA LEU A 93 -29.55 -4.24 -22.14
C LEU A 93 -29.13 -3.45 -20.89
N GLY A 94 -29.88 -3.56 -19.80
CA GLY A 94 -29.62 -2.88 -18.53
C GLY A 94 -28.27 -3.31 -17.91
N LEU A 95 -27.98 -4.61 -17.95
CA LEU A 95 -26.70 -5.14 -17.46
C LEU A 95 -25.53 -4.60 -18.29
N THR A 96 -25.66 -4.57 -19.62
CA THR A 96 -24.62 -4.02 -20.50
C THR A 96 -24.39 -2.53 -20.25
N LEU A 97 -25.47 -1.73 -20.13
CA LEU A 97 -25.36 -0.30 -19.86
C LEU A 97 -24.80 -0.01 -18.49
N SER A 98 -25.24 -0.71 -17.45
CA SER A 98 -24.76 -0.52 -16.08
C SER A 98 -23.28 -0.93 -15.96
N THR A 99 -22.89 -2.08 -16.54
CA THR A 99 -21.49 -2.53 -16.54
C THR A 99 -20.60 -1.54 -17.27
N SER A 100 -21.01 -1.08 -18.46
CA SER A 100 -20.26 -0.05 -19.21
C SER A 100 -20.17 1.25 -18.42
N GLY A 101 -21.24 1.68 -17.79
CA GLY A 101 -21.27 2.86 -16.92
C GLY A 101 -20.33 2.75 -15.73
N PHE A 102 -20.28 1.60 -15.05
CA PHE A 102 -19.36 1.37 -13.94
C PHE A 102 -17.90 1.29 -14.41
N ILE A 103 -17.61 0.69 -15.57
CA ILE A 103 -16.25 0.68 -16.14
C ILE A 103 -15.81 2.11 -16.47
N LEU A 104 -16.65 2.92 -17.09
CA LEU A 104 -16.35 4.33 -17.37
C LEU A 104 -16.15 5.14 -16.09
N LEU A 105 -16.98 4.91 -15.07
CA LEU A 105 -16.81 5.50 -13.74
C LEU A 105 -15.43 5.16 -13.15
N GLY A 106 -14.99 3.91 -13.31
CA GLY A 106 -13.67 3.45 -12.88
C GLY A 106 -12.51 4.20 -13.54
N GLY A 107 -12.69 4.65 -14.79
CA GLY A 107 -11.70 5.47 -15.53
C GLY A 107 -11.45 6.85 -14.94
N LEU A 108 -12.34 7.38 -14.09
CA LEU A 108 -12.17 8.67 -13.40
C LEU A 108 -11.10 8.65 -12.30
N GLY A 109 -10.63 7.48 -11.90
CA GLY A 109 -9.54 7.31 -10.93
C GLY A 109 -9.70 6.14 -10.00
N GLN A 110 -8.63 5.81 -9.29
CA GLN A 110 -8.54 4.64 -8.40
C GLN A 110 -9.72 4.51 -7.41
N ARG A 111 -10.20 5.63 -6.89
CA ARG A 111 -11.33 5.69 -5.97
C ARG A 111 -12.61 5.15 -6.61
N TYR A 112 -12.91 5.61 -7.82
CA TYR A 112 -14.11 5.21 -8.54
C TYR A 112 -13.98 3.80 -9.10
N ALA A 113 -12.76 3.36 -9.41
CA ALA A 113 -12.51 1.99 -9.86
C ALA A 113 -12.87 0.95 -8.78
N THR A 114 -12.53 1.18 -7.51
CA THR A 114 -12.87 0.28 -6.42
C THR A 114 -14.39 0.26 -6.13
N ILE A 115 -15.05 1.42 -6.19
CA ILE A 115 -16.52 1.51 -6.04
C ILE A 115 -17.23 0.80 -7.19
N ALA A 116 -16.78 1.02 -8.43
CA ALA A 116 -17.32 0.37 -9.62
C ALA A 116 -17.18 -1.15 -9.54
N PHE A 117 -16.02 -1.65 -9.14
CA PHE A 117 -15.81 -3.08 -8.92
C PHE A 117 -16.76 -3.65 -7.86
N GLY A 118 -16.92 -2.96 -6.72
CA GLY A 118 -17.89 -3.35 -5.68
C GLY A 118 -19.34 -3.35 -6.19
N ALA A 119 -19.73 -2.37 -7.01
CA ALA A 119 -21.06 -2.30 -7.61
C ALA A 119 -21.33 -3.46 -8.59
N LEU A 120 -20.34 -3.83 -9.40
CA LEU A 120 -20.46 -5.01 -10.29
C LEU A 120 -20.62 -6.31 -9.50
N LEU A 121 -19.87 -6.46 -8.39
CA LEU A 121 -20.05 -7.60 -7.50
C LEU A 121 -21.44 -7.63 -6.87
N ILE A 122 -21.97 -6.50 -6.44
CA ILE A 122 -23.34 -6.40 -5.92
C ILE A 122 -24.36 -6.82 -6.99
N ALA A 123 -24.21 -6.41 -8.25
CA ALA A 123 -25.07 -6.86 -9.33
C ALA A 123 -25.07 -8.39 -9.46
N ILE A 124 -23.87 -9.01 -9.47
CA ILE A 124 -23.73 -10.48 -9.53
C ILE A 124 -24.38 -11.15 -8.31
N TYR A 125 -24.15 -10.61 -7.10
CA TYR A 125 -24.72 -11.16 -5.88
C TYR A 125 -26.25 -11.04 -5.85
N THR A 126 -26.80 -9.94 -6.40
CA THR A 126 -28.26 -9.79 -6.54
C THR A 126 -28.81 -10.82 -7.50
N MET A 127 -28.17 -11.07 -8.65
CA MET A 127 -28.60 -12.11 -9.60
C MET A 127 -28.69 -13.50 -8.95
N LEU A 128 -27.80 -13.83 -8.04
CA LEU A 128 -27.79 -15.12 -7.34
C LEU A 128 -28.95 -15.24 -6.34
N GLY A 129 -29.52 -14.13 -5.90
CA GLY A 129 -30.53 -14.09 -4.85
C GLY A 129 -31.94 -13.67 -5.27
N VAL A 130 -32.18 -13.30 -6.54
CA VAL A 130 -33.47 -12.78 -7.03
C VAL A 130 -34.66 -13.68 -6.69
N SER A 131 -34.48 -14.99 -6.66
CA SER A 131 -35.57 -15.94 -6.36
C SER A 131 -35.77 -16.21 -4.86
N LEU A 132 -34.95 -15.62 -3.99
CA LEU A 132 -34.97 -15.90 -2.53
C LEU A 132 -35.91 -14.96 -1.77
N TYR A 133 -36.33 -13.84 -2.36
CA TYR A 133 -37.11 -12.78 -1.71
C TYR A 133 -38.38 -12.46 -2.45
N ASP A 134 -39.43 -12.17 -1.71
CA ASP A 134 -40.74 -11.87 -2.28
C ASP A 134 -40.87 -10.43 -2.82
N GLN A 135 -40.06 -9.51 -2.27
CA GLN A 135 -40.13 -8.08 -2.61
C GLN A 135 -38.81 -7.61 -3.20
N TRP A 136 -38.82 -6.91 -4.32
CA TRP A 136 -37.67 -6.41 -5.06
C TRP A 136 -36.71 -5.55 -4.26
N TYR A 137 -37.14 -4.90 -3.18
CA TYR A 137 -36.32 -4.01 -2.37
C TYR A 137 -35.61 -4.73 -1.23
N GLN A 138 -36.01 -5.95 -0.85
CA GLN A 138 -35.48 -6.65 0.32
C GLN A 138 -33.96 -6.95 0.17
N GLN A 139 -33.58 -7.53 -0.94
CA GLN A 139 -32.18 -7.86 -1.21
C GLN A 139 -31.30 -6.62 -1.36
N PRO A 140 -31.64 -5.58 -2.15
CA PRO A 140 -30.88 -4.34 -2.20
C PRO A 140 -30.67 -3.68 -0.83
N VAL A 141 -31.71 -3.62 0.00
CA VAL A 141 -31.63 -3.03 1.33
C VAL A 141 -30.67 -3.84 2.25
N LEU A 142 -30.77 -5.16 2.22
CA LEU A 142 -29.91 -6.02 3.04
C LEU A 142 -28.43 -5.92 2.62
N LEU A 143 -28.14 -5.89 1.32
CA LEU A 143 -26.78 -5.66 0.80
C LEU A 143 -26.22 -4.29 1.26
N MET A 144 -27.05 -3.25 1.19
CA MET A 144 -26.67 -1.92 1.69
C MET A 144 -26.43 -1.91 3.20
N LEU A 145 -27.27 -2.57 3.99
CA LEU A 145 -27.09 -2.69 5.44
C LEU A 145 -25.77 -3.38 5.80
N GLY A 146 -25.39 -4.44 5.07
CA GLY A 146 -24.10 -5.09 5.21
C GLY A 146 -22.93 -4.14 4.91
N ALA A 147 -23.04 -3.38 3.81
CA ALA A 147 -22.02 -2.38 3.46
C ALA A 147 -21.94 -1.23 4.48
N ILE A 148 -23.06 -0.74 5.00
CA ILE A 148 -23.12 0.27 6.05
C ILE A 148 -22.48 -0.25 7.33
N TRP A 149 -22.79 -1.48 7.75
CA TRP A 149 -22.19 -2.11 8.93
C TRP A 149 -20.67 -2.16 8.84
N TYR A 150 -20.11 -2.62 7.71
CA TYR A 150 -18.67 -2.62 7.49
C TYR A 150 -18.07 -1.22 7.55
N ASN A 151 -18.71 -0.24 6.89
CA ASN A 151 -18.23 1.15 6.88
C ASN A 151 -18.29 1.80 8.28
N LEU A 152 -19.29 1.44 9.10
CA LEU A 152 -19.39 1.91 10.48
C LEU A 152 -18.19 1.41 11.31
N LEU A 153 -17.85 0.13 11.20
CA LEU A 153 -16.67 -0.44 11.85
C LEU A 153 -15.38 0.21 11.35
N THR A 154 -15.28 0.49 10.05
CA THR A 154 -14.15 1.19 9.45
C THR A 154 -14.01 2.62 9.98
N LEU A 155 -15.12 3.34 10.06
CA LEU A 155 -15.16 4.71 10.59
C LEU A 155 -14.77 4.75 12.07
N THR A 156 -15.26 3.81 12.87
CA THR A 156 -14.89 3.65 14.28
C THR A 156 -13.39 3.39 14.43
N GLY A 157 -12.84 2.47 13.63
CA GLY A 157 -11.40 2.20 13.60
C GLY A 157 -10.56 3.43 13.21
N HIS A 158 -11.06 4.24 12.26
CA HIS A 158 -10.39 5.47 11.85
C HIS A 158 -10.44 6.57 12.94
N LEU A 159 -11.53 6.68 13.69
CA LEU A 159 -11.64 7.61 14.81
C LEU A 159 -10.66 7.27 15.93
N ILE A 160 -10.45 5.98 16.19
CA ILE A 160 -9.52 5.51 17.22
C ILE A 160 -8.06 5.66 16.75
N PHE A 161 -7.77 5.43 15.46
CA PHE A 161 -6.41 5.40 14.90
C PHE A 161 -6.26 6.24 13.61
N PRO A 162 -6.40 7.56 13.63
CA PRO A 162 -6.52 8.37 12.40
C PRO A 162 -5.25 8.44 11.54
N VAL A 163 -4.05 8.32 12.12
CA VAL A 163 -2.75 8.52 11.41
C VAL A 163 -2.08 7.19 11.02
N ARG A 164 -2.63 6.06 11.45
CA ARG A 164 -2.03 4.74 11.32
C ARG A 164 -1.75 4.31 9.88
N PRO A 165 -2.71 4.35 8.97
CA PRO A 165 -2.50 3.85 7.60
C PRO A 165 -1.38 4.60 6.89
N LEU A 166 -1.24 5.91 7.15
CA LEU A 166 -0.17 6.72 6.59
C LEU A 166 1.22 6.34 7.14
N GLN A 167 1.30 6.04 8.45
CA GLN A 167 2.55 5.57 9.07
C GLN A 167 2.95 4.20 8.53
N ASP A 168 1.99 3.31 8.31
CA ASP A 168 2.24 1.99 7.75
C ASP A 168 2.73 2.07 6.29
N ASN A 169 2.12 2.93 5.46
CA ASN A 169 2.57 3.16 4.09
C ASN A 169 3.99 3.73 4.06
N LEU A 170 4.29 4.69 4.94
CA LEU A 170 5.63 5.24 5.07
C LEU A 170 6.65 4.21 5.52
N ALA A 171 6.31 3.38 6.51
CA ALA A 171 7.18 2.31 6.99
C ALA A 171 7.48 1.29 5.90
N ARG A 172 6.47 0.91 5.09
CA ARG A 172 6.66 0.05 3.91
C ARG A 172 7.57 0.70 2.87
N SER A 173 7.45 2.02 2.64
CA SER A 173 8.36 2.72 1.73
C SER A 173 9.81 2.62 2.19
N PHE A 174 10.09 2.78 3.49
CA PHE A 174 11.43 2.58 4.03
C PHE A 174 11.89 1.12 4.00
N GLU A 175 10.99 0.16 4.16
CA GLU A 175 11.30 -1.27 4.05
C GLU A 175 11.67 -1.64 2.61
N GLN A 176 10.91 -1.16 1.61
CA GLN A 176 11.22 -1.37 0.20
C GLN A 176 12.50 -0.63 -0.21
N LEU A 177 12.75 0.57 0.33
CA LEU A 177 13.99 1.30 0.13
C LEU A 177 15.19 0.54 0.71
N ALA A 178 15.05 -0.03 1.90
CA ALA A 178 16.07 -0.88 2.49
C ALA A 178 16.38 -2.10 1.60
N HIS A 179 15.35 -2.77 1.10
CA HIS A 179 15.51 -3.91 0.20
C HIS A 179 16.21 -3.52 -1.11
N TYR A 180 15.81 -2.39 -1.71
CA TYR A 180 16.44 -1.85 -2.91
C TYR A 180 17.92 -1.54 -2.70
N LEU A 181 18.27 -0.85 -1.59
CA LEU A 181 19.66 -0.53 -1.24
C LEU A 181 20.51 -1.78 -0.96
N GLU A 182 19.90 -2.81 -0.36
CA GLU A 182 20.58 -4.08 -0.13
C GLU A 182 20.89 -4.80 -1.43
N LEU A 183 19.93 -4.88 -2.36
CA LEU A 183 20.17 -5.45 -3.68
C LEU A 183 21.22 -4.64 -4.47
N LYS A 184 21.14 -3.30 -4.36
CA LYS A 184 22.15 -2.44 -4.97
C LYS A 184 23.55 -2.64 -4.36
N SER A 185 23.65 -2.85 -3.05
CA SER A 185 24.91 -3.12 -2.39
C SER A 185 25.61 -4.36 -2.94
N ARG A 186 24.83 -5.39 -3.24
CA ARG A 186 25.36 -6.64 -3.82
C ARG A 186 26.00 -6.44 -5.19
N LEU A 187 25.57 -5.46 -5.99
CA LEU A 187 26.18 -5.16 -7.29
C LEU A 187 27.60 -4.61 -7.17
N PHE A 188 27.99 -4.12 -5.99
CA PHE A 188 29.35 -3.69 -5.67
C PHE A 188 30.21 -4.81 -5.08
N ASP A 189 29.69 -6.05 -5.01
CA ASP A 189 30.45 -7.20 -4.57
C ASP A 189 31.49 -7.56 -5.65
N PRO A 190 32.78 -7.57 -5.34
CA PRO A 190 33.84 -7.92 -6.30
C PRO A 190 33.79 -9.39 -6.73
N ASP A 191 33.17 -10.28 -5.93
CA ASP A 191 33.14 -11.72 -6.15
C ASP A 191 31.90 -12.19 -6.95
N ILE A 192 31.05 -11.28 -7.42
CA ILE A 192 29.90 -11.65 -8.27
C ILE A 192 30.38 -12.12 -9.64
N GLU A 193 29.90 -13.27 -10.07
CA GLU A 193 30.11 -13.83 -11.42
C GLU A 193 29.55 -12.88 -12.50
N GLU A 194 30.38 -12.54 -13.50
CA GLU A 194 30.07 -11.53 -14.53
C GLU A 194 28.92 -11.92 -15.47
N GLU A 195 28.63 -13.22 -15.60
CA GLU A 195 27.62 -13.72 -16.56
C GLU A 195 26.17 -13.63 -16.06
N SER A 196 25.95 -13.38 -14.77
CA SER A 196 24.58 -13.36 -14.22
C SER A 196 23.93 -11.98 -14.35
N GLN A 197 22.88 -11.89 -15.19
CA GLN A 197 21.99 -10.71 -15.25
C GLN A 197 20.92 -10.72 -14.14
N ALA A 198 20.80 -11.80 -13.37
CA ALA A 198 19.80 -11.96 -12.32
C ALA A 198 19.82 -10.83 -11.26
N PRO A 199 21.00 -10.37 -10.76
CA PRO A 199 21.02 -9.27 -9.78
C PRO A 199 20.48 -7.95 -10.31
N LEU A 200 20.67 -7.63 -11.59
CA LEU A 200 20.12 -6.42 -12.23
C LEU A 200 18.61 -6.53 -12.42
N TYR A 201 18.12 -7.70 -12.78
CA TYR A 201 16.67 -7.95 -12.89
C TYR A 201 15.99 -7.79 -11.52
N ASP A 202 16.55 -8.38 -10.46
CA ASP A 202 16.03 -8.28 -9.10
C ASP A 202 16.02 -6.82 -8.61
N LEU A 203 17.08 -6.06 -8.92
CA LEU A 203 17.15 -4.64 -8.61
C LEU A 203 16.08 -3.84 -9.35
N ALA A 204 15.84 -4.11 -10.62
CA ALA A 204 14.81 -3.44 -11.42
C ALA A 204 13.41 -3.74 -10.87
N LEU A 205 13.14 -4.99 -10.49
CA LEU A 205 11.88 -5.40 -9.87
C LEU A 205 11.67 -4.68 -8.52
N ALA A 206 12.68 -4.67 -7.66
CA ALA A 206 12.63 -3.98 -6.38
C ALA A 206 12.44 -2.47 -6.54
N ASN A 207 13.05 -1.85 -7.56
CA ASN A 207 12.83 -0.45 -7.91
C ASN A 207 11.36 -0.18 -8.26
N GLY A 208 10.74 -1.02 -9.09
CA GLY A 208 9.32 -0.92 -9.43
C GLY A 208 8.41 -1.00 -8.19
N GLN A 209 8.69 -1.92 -7.28
CA GLN A 209 7.95 -2.07 -6.02
C GLN A 209 8.13 -0.86 -5.09
N LEU A 210 9.34 -0.33 -4.98
CA LEU A 210 9.65 0.87 -4.20
C LEU A 210 8.89 2.09 -4.75
N VAL A 211 8.94 2.33 -6.05
CA VAL A 211 8.24 3.44 -6.71
C VAL A 211 6.72 3.31 -6.49
N ALA A 212 6.16 2.12 -6.59
CA ALA A 212 4.74 1.88 -6.32
C ALA A 212 4.37 2.24 -4.86
N THR A 213 5.17 1.83 -3.87
CA THR A 213 4.93 2.17 -2.45
C THR A 213 5.12 3.66 -2.15
N LEU A 214 6.11 4.31 -2.75
CA LEU A 214 6.30 5.76 -2.64
C LEU A 214 5.11 6.52 -3.22
N ASN A 215 4.59 6.11 -4.38
CA ASN A 215 3.41 6.71 -5.00
C ASN A 215 2.15 6.52 -4.15
N GLN A 216 1.97 5.35 -3.56
CA GLN A 216 0.86 5.08 -2.63
C GLN A 216 0.95 5.97 -1.38
N THR A 217 2.15 6.13 -0.80
CA THR A 217 2.39 7.01 0.34
C THR A 217 2.14 8.47 -0.03
N LYS A 218 2.57 8.92 -1.22
CA LYS A 218 2.30 10.25 -1.76
C LYS A 218 0.80 10.51 -1.90
N ALA A 219 0.06 9.58 -2.47
CA ALA A 219 -1.39 9.71 -2.63
C ALA A 219 -2.10 9.84 -1.26
N SER A 220 -1.72 9.01 -0.28
CA SER A 220 -2.24 9.10 1.09
C SER A 220 -1.88 10.40 1.79
N LEU A 221 -0.68 10.95 1.56
CA LEU A 221 -0.27 12.26 2.07
C LEU A 221 -1.07 13.41 1.46
N LEU A 222 -1.22 13.42 0.12
CA LEU A 222 -1.94 14.48 -0.58
C LEU A 222 -3.41 14.57 -0.20
N THR A 223 -4.08 13.45 0.01
CA THR A 223 -5.46 13.43 0.49
C THR A 223 -5.61 14.04 1.87
N ARG A 224 -4.63 13.84 2.76
CA ARG A 224 -4.63 14.38 4.12
C ARG A 224 -4.19 15.83 4.19
N LEU A 225 -3.19 16.24 3.40
CA LEU A 225 -2.71 17.64 3.36
C LEU A 225 -3.78 18.62 2.91
N ARG A 226 -4.72 18.21 2.05
CA ARG A 226 -5.85 19.04 1.63
C ARG A 226 -6.82 19.37 2.77
N GLY A 227 -6.83 18.59 3.86
CA GLY A 227 -7.74 18.79 5.00
C GLY A 227 -7.08 19.08 6.34
N ASP A 228 -5.84 18.66 6.56
CA ASP A 228 -5.16 18.61 7.86
C ASP A 228 -3.84 19.40 7.88
N ARG A 229 -3.79 20.56 7.21
CA ARG A 229 -2.56 21.38 7.07
C ARG A 229 -1.87 21.72 8.39
N GLY A 230 -2.52 21.53 9.53
CA GLY A 230 -2.02 21.89 10.85
C GLY A 230 -1.54 20.71 11.73
N GLN A 231 -1.84 19.46 11.39
CA GLN A 231 -1.50 18.35 12.29
C GLN A 231 0.00 18.04 12.28
N ARG A 232 0.62 18.12 13.45
CA ARG A 232 2.07 17.83 13.64
C ARG A 232 2.48 16.46 13.11
N GLY A 233 1.61 15.45 13.21
CA GLY A 233 1.84 14.11 12.71
C GLY A 233 2.00 14.04 11.19
N THR A 234 1.15 14.73 10.43
CA THR A 234 1.18 14.75 8.95
C THR A 234 2.42 15.47 8.44
N ARG A 235 2.81 16.60 9.07
CA ARG A 235 4.05 17.33 8.72
C ARG A 235 5.29 16.47 8.94
N ARG A 236 5.38 15.79 10.08
CA ARG A 236 6.50 14.89 10.37
C ARG A 236 6.59 13.76 9.33
N THR A 237 5.48 13.15 8.96
CA THR A 237 5.43 12.09 7.95
C THR A 237 5.84 12.61 6.57
N LEU A 238 5.49 13.85 6.23
CA LEU A 238 5.92 14.50 4.99
C LEU A 238 7.44 14.64 4.90
N HIS A 239 8.12 15.05 5.97
CA HIS A 239 9.58 15.13 6.01
C HIS A 239 10.23 13.76 5.79
N TYR A 240 9.73 12.73 6.45
CA TYR A 240 10.25 11.37 6.23
C TYR A 240 9.99 10.85 4.82
N TYR A 241 8.84 11.20 4.23
CA TYR A 241 8.55 10.85 2.84
C TYR A 241 9.54 11.49 1.86
N PHE A 242 9.81 12.78 2.01
CA PHE A 242 10.80 13.46 1.18
C PHE A 242 12.22 12.90 1.38
N ALA A 243 12.60 12.56 2.60
CA ALA A 243 13.87 11.89 2.85
C ALA A 243 13.96 10.54 2.12
N ALA A 244 12.90 9.72 2.16
CA ALA A 244 12.87 8.45 1.43
C ALA A 244 12.95 8.64 -0.08
N GLN A 245 12.26 9.65 -0.61
CA GLN A 245 12.30 10.00 -2.03
C GLN A 245 13.69 10.50 -2.46
N ASP A 246 14.32 11.37 -1.70
CA ASP A 246 15.66 11.90 -1.98
C ASP A 246 16.71 10.79 -1.97
N ILE A 247 16.67 9.89 -0.98
CA ILE A 247 17.57 8.72 -0.93
C ILE A 247 17.36 7.83 -2.16
N HIS A 248 16.10 7.54 -2.54
CA HIS A 248 15.80 6.74 -3.73
C HIS A 248 16.29 7.41 -5.00
N GLU A 249 16.03 8.70 -5.18
CA GLU A 249 16.41 9.46 -6.36
C GLU A 249 17.95 9.47 -6.53
N ARG A 250 18.68 9.75 -5.46
CA ARG A 250 20.15 9.68 -5.46
C ARG A 250 20.67 8.28 -5.74
N ALA A 251 20.04 7.27 -5.13
CA ALA A 251 20.44 5.88 -5.35
C ALA A 251 20.12 5.37 -6.76
N SER A 252 19.08 5.89 -7.43
CA SER A 252 18.64 5.45 -8.76
C SER A 252 19.23 6.26 -9.91
N SER A 253 19.69 7.48 -9.67
CA SER A 253 20.18 8.40 -10.72
C SER A 253 21.53 7.99 -11.32
N SER A 254 22.29 7.12 -10.68
CA SER A 254 23.58 6.68 -11.18
C SER A 254 23.43 5.57 -12.23
N HIS A 255 23.65 5.89 -13.49
CA HIS A 255 23.83 4.90 -14.58
C HIS A 255 25.24 4.30 -14.52
N VAL A 256 25.50 3.52 -13.51
CA VAL A 256 26.81 2.94 -13.26
C VAL A 256 26.98 1.64 -14.06
N GLN A 257 28.06 1.56 -14.83
CA GLN A 257 28.50 0.31 -15.46
C GLN A 257 29.28 -0.51 -14.42
N TYR A 258 28.56 -1.31 -13.64
CA TYR A 258 29.15 -2.07 -12.51
C TYR A 258 30.29 -2.99 -12.93
N ALA A 259 30.20 -3.61 -14.11
CA ALA A 259 31.25 -4.46 -14.65
C ALA A 259 32.56 -3.67 -14.88
N ALA A 260 32.47 -2.52 -15.54
CA ALA A 260 33.62 -1.65 -15.78
C ALA A 260 34.23 -1.11 -14.49
N LEU A 261 33.41 -0.80 -13.48
CA LEU A 261 33.90 -0.39 -12.17
C LEU A 261 34.62 -1.52 -11.45
N ARG A 262 34.07 -2.75 -11.47
CA ARG A 262 34.69 -3.91 -10.84
C ARG A 262 36.06 -4.22 -11.48
N GLU A 263 36.14 -4.22 -12.81
CA GLU A 263 37.41 -4.45 -13.52
C GLU A 263 38.44 -3.39 -13.13
N LYS A 264 38.07 -2.11 -13.11
CA LYS A 264 38.97 -1.00 -12.87
C LYS A 264 39.44 -0.90 -11.41
N PHE A 265 38.52 -1.16 -10.47
CA PHE A 265 38.81 -1.09 -9.03
C PHE A 265 39.09 -2.44 -8.37
N ARG A 266 39.33 -3.49 -9.18
CA ARG A 266 39.57 -4.87 -8.72
C ARG A 266 40.63 -4.99 -7.66
N TYR A 267 41.71 -4.18 -7.74
CA TYR A 267 42.82 -4.20 -6.81
C TYR A 267 42.71 -3.13 -5.69
N SER A 268 41.57 -2.50 -5.57
CA SER A 268 41.29 -1.51 -4.52
C SER A 268 40.20 -1.98 -3.59
N ASP A 269 40.16 -1.43 -2.38
CA ASP A 269 39.10 -1.72 -1.40
C ASP A 269 37.85 -0.84 -1.58
N VAL A 270 37.80 -0.01 -2.63
CA VAL A 270 36.73 0.95 -2.89
C VAL A 270 35.37 0.25 -3.08
N MET A 271 35.32 -0.81 -3.93
CA MET A 271 34.08 -1.55 -4.19
C MET A 271 33.50 -2.14 -2.91
N PHE A 272 34.34 -2.79 -2.10
CA PHE A 272 33.90 -3.35 -0.82
C PHE A 272 33.43 -2.27 0.18
N ARG A 273 34.00 -1.08 0.16
CA ARG A 273 33.58 0.03 1.02
C ARG A 273 32.25 0.62 0.59
N PHE A 274 31.99 0.70 -0.73
CA PHE A 274 30.69 1.08 -1.27
C PHE A 274 29.61 0.05 -0.90
N GLN A 275 29.88 -1.23 -1.10
CA GLN A 275 29.01 -2.31 -0.67
C GLN A 275 28.62 -2.16 0.80
N ARG A 276 29.63 -2.00 1.67
CA ARG A 276 29.43 -1.85 3.11
C ARG A 276 28.59 -0.61 3.47
N LEU A 277 28.87 0.53 2.83
CA LEU A 277 28.10 1.77 3.05
C LEU A 277 26.62 1.59 2.66
N LEU A 278 26.36 1.04 1.48
CA LEU A 278 24.99 0.80 1.00
C LEU A 278 24.25 -0.22 1.88
N SER A 279 24.92 -1.29 2.32
CA SER A 279 24.34 -2.26 3.25
C SER A 279 24.02 -1.63 4.61
N MET A 280 24.87 -0.75 5.13
CA MET A 280 24.56 0.01 6.36
C MET A 280 23.39 0.98 6.16
N GLN A 281 23.29 1.64 5.01
CA GLN A 281 22.14 2.50 4.68
C GLN A 281 20.85 1.68 4.59
N SER A 282 20.90 0.48 4.01
CA SER A 282 19.80 -0.48 4.01
C SER A 282 19.35 -0.80 5.44
N GLN A 283 20.28 -1.18 6.32
CA GLN A 283 19.98 -1.48 7.72
C GLN A 283 19.37 -0.28 8.46
N ALA A 284 19.85 0.93 8.21
CA ALA A 284 19.31 2.15 8.80
C ALA A 284 17.86 2.41 8.33
N CYS A 285 17.58 2.25 7.04
CA CYS A 285 16.23 2.33 6.50
C CYS A 285 15.29 1.28 7.12
N GLN A 286 15.77 0.05 7.31
CA GLN A 286 15.00 -1.01 7.94
C GLN A 286 14.73 -0.71 9.43
N GLN A 287 15.69 -0.18 10.16
CA GLN A 287 15.51 0.26 11.55
C GLN A 287 14.51 1.41 11.63
N LEU A 288 14.60 2.37 10.70
CA LEU A 288 13.68 3.51 10.64
C LEU A 288 12.24 3.04 10.34
N SER A 289 12.04 2.11 9.40
CA SER A 289 10.76 1.46 9.16
C SER A 289 10.17 0.86 10.45
N ARG A 290 10.97 0.08 11.17
CA ARG A 290 10.56 -0.52 12.46
C ARG A 290 10.25 0.55 13.52
N SER A 291 11.05 1.61 13.59
CA SER A 291 10.85 2.72 14.54
C SER A 291 9.54 3.48 14.26
N ILE A 292 9.19 3.67 12.99
CA ILE A 292 7.92 4.27 12.57
C ILE A 292 6.75 3.38 12.99
N LEU A 293 6.82 2.07 12.74
CA LEU A 293 5.78 1.11 13.10
C LEU A 293 5.58 1.00 14.61
N LEU A 294 6.66 0.93 15.37
CA LEU A 294 6.65 0.73 16.82
C LEU A 294 6.54 2.04 17.61
N ARG A 295 6.62 3.19 16.92
CA ARG A 295 6.67 4.53 17.54
C ARG A 295 7.80 4.68 18.56
N THR A 296 8.95 4.07 18.26
CA THR A 296 10.17 4.21 19.04
C THR A 296 11.09 5.24 18.41
N PRO A 297 11.92 5.95 19.18
CA PRO A 297 12.90 6.86 18.60
C PRO A 297 13.92 6.07 17.78
N TYR A 298 14.27 6.61 16.60
CA TYR A 298 15.39 6.08 15.80
C TYR A 298 16.69 6.46 16.47
N GLN A 299 17.61 5.51 16.58
CA GLN A 299 18.96 5.72 17.07
C GLN A 299 19.93 5.62 15.92
N HIS A 300 20.66 6.70 15.66
CA HIS A 300 21.68 6.72 14.63
C HIS A 300 22.88 5.86 15.06
N ASP A 301 23.38 5.02 14.15
CA ASP A 301 24.54 4.18 14.40
C ASP A 301 25.83 5.02 14.22
N PRO A 302 26.64 5.24 15.26
CA PRO A 302 27.88 6.05 15.15
C PRO A 302 28.95 5.43 14.25
N ARG A 303 28.79 4.17 13.83
CA ARG A 303 29.68 3.52 12.86
C ARG A 303 29.59 4.14 11.46
N PHE A 304 28.51 4.85 11.12
CA PHE A 304 28.38 5.52 9.83
C PHE A 304 29.52 6.48 9.54
N GLU A 305 29.87 7.33 10.49
CA GLU A 305 30.98 8.31 10.33
C GLU A 305 32.28 7.62 10.00
N ARG A 306 32.60 6.50 10.69
CA ARG A 306 33.80 5.73 10.42
C ARG A 306 33.80 5.06 9.04
N VAL A 307 32.66 4.49 8.63
CA VAL A 307 32.57 3.86 7.32
C VAL A 307 32.69 4.90 6.22
N PHE A 308 32.12 6.06 6.42
CA PHE A 308 32.18 7.18 5.47
C PHE A 308 33.62 7.70 5.35
N SER A 309 34.29 7.97 6.47
CA SER A 309 35.69 8.44 6.45
C SER A 309 36.69 7.42 5.84
N HIS A 310 36.42 6.13 6.04
CA HIS A 310 37.23 5.08 5.41
C HIS A 310 37.00 5.00 3.89
N LEU A 311 35.76 5.26 3.41
CA LEU A 311 35.46 5.31 1.97
C LEU A 311 36.14 6.52 1.35
N ASP A 312 36.05 7.68 1.98
CA ASP A 312 36.66 8.93 1.55
C ASP A 312 38.19 8.77 1.41
N ALA A 313 38.82 8.24 2.44
CA ALA A 313 40.24 7.92 2.40
C ALA A 313 40.63 6.87 1.33
N ALA A 314 39.73 5.97 0.95
CA ALA A 314 39.99 5.02 -0.14
C ALA A 314 39.89 5.70 -1.51
N LEU A 315 38.93 6.59 -1.69
CA LEU A 315 38.78 7.40 -2.91
C LEU A 315 39.99 8.32 -3.12
N ASP A 316 40.49 8.98 -2.06
CA ASP A 316 41.66 9.81 -2.11
C ASP A 316 42.92 9.03 -2.56
N ARG A 317 43.08 7.81 -2.06
CA ARG A 317 44.20 6.92 -2.47
C ARG A 317 44.11 6.54 -3.95
N VAL A 318 42.95 6.24 -4.45
CA VAL A 318 42.71 5.90 -5.86
C VAL A 318 42.95 7.13 -6.75
N GLN A 319 42.55 8.32 -6.30
CA GLN A 319 42.78 9.57 -7.00
C GLN A 319 44.30 9.89 -7.07
N ALA A 320 45.01 9.67 -5.97
CA ALA A 320 46.47 9.87 -5.93
C ALA A 320 47.26 8.89 -6.81
N SER A 321 46.70 7.69 -7.07
CA SER A 321 47.29 6.67 -7.94
C SER A 321 47.10 6.93 -9.45
N GLY A 322 46.53 8.07 -9.86
CA GLY A 322 46.43 8.50 -11.27
C GLY A 322 45.24 7.85 -12.03
N THR A 323 44.30 7.26 -11.35
CA THR A 323 43.09 6.73 -11.95
C THR A 323 42.23 7.87 -12.50
N SER A 324 41.76 7.76 -13.75
CA SER A 324 41.02 8.82 -14.48
C SER A 324 39.89 9.42 -13.67
N GLN A 325 39.83 10.77 -13.57
CA GLN A 325 38.81 11.52 -12.82
C GLN A 325 37.36 11.24 -13.27
N GLU A 326 37.17 10.81 -14.51
CA GLU A 326 35.82 10.49 -15.05
C GLU A 326 35.16 9.32 -14.32
N HIS A 327 35.94 8.33 -13.89
CA HIS A 327 35.44 7.16 -13.21
C HIS A 327 35.21 7.39 -11.71
N ILE A 328 35.93 8.33 -11.11
CA ILE A 328 35.69 8.75 -9.73
C ILE A 328 34.42 9.58 -9.61
N LYS A 329 34.08 10.37 -10.63
CA LYS A 329 32.80 11.13 -10.70
C LYS A 329 31.57 10.24 -10.90
N ALA A 330 31.74 9.02 -11.40
CA ALA A 330 30.65 8.05 -11.61
C ALA A 330 30.32 7.25 -10.33
N LEU A 331 31.21 7.27 -9.32
CA LEU A 331 31.00 6.72 -7.98
C LEU A 331 30.38 7.75 -7.04
#